data_c4af7ed52b302077e70384840058bec4
#
_entry.id   c4af7ed52b302077e70384840058bec4
#
_cell.length_a   1.000
_cell.length_b   1.000
_cell.length_c   1.000
_cell.angle_alpha   90.00
_cell.angle_beta   90.00
_cell.angle_gamma   90.00
#
_symmetry.space_group_name_H-M   'P 1'
#
loop_
_entity.id
_entity.type
_entity.pdbx_description
1 polymer ?
#
loop_
_entity_poly.entity_id
_entity_poly.type
_entity_poly.pdbx_seq_one_letter_code
_entity_poly.pdbx_strand_id
1 'polypeptide(L)'
;MSNPQQLRYSKEHEWLSPAEDGVATVGITEHAANALGDVVYADLPEAGAAVTAGETCGELESTKSVSDLYSPVTGEVVESNQDVVDDPSLVNSAPFEGGWLFKVRITEEPKDLLSADEYTEFSGS
;
A
#
# COMPACT_ATOMS: atom_id res chain seq x y z
N MET A 1 16.43 2.71 -7.00
CA MET A 1 16.14 3.35 -5.72
C MET A 1 15.89 2.30 -4.66
N SER A 2 16.40 2.49 -3.46
CA SER A 2 16.24 1.47 -2.43
C SER A 2 14.92 1.63 -1.69
N ASN A 3 14.41 0.51 -1.19
CA ASN A 3 13.19 0.50 -0.39
C ASN A 3 13.48 1.04 1.01
N PRO A 4 12.62 1.90 1.58
CA PRO A 4 12.87 2.43 2.92
C PRO A 4 13.00 1.33 3.96
N GLN A 5 14.03 1.44 4.81
CA GLN A 5 14.38 0.42 5.78
C GLN A 5 13.41 0.34 6.96
N GLN A 6 12.72 1.43 7.26
CA GLN A 6 11.78 1.48 8.37
C GLN A 6 10.42 0.88 8.05
N LEU A 7 10.17 0.54 6.78
CA LEU A 7 8.90 -0.03 6.36
C LEU A 7 8.96 -1.55 6.33
N ARG A 8 7.79 -2.19 6.38
CA ARG A 8 7.66 -3.62 6.14
C ARG A 8 6.87 -3.79 4.84
N TYR A 9 7.01 -4.95 4.19
CA TYR A 9 6.51 -5.15 2.85
C TYR A 9 5.77 -6.47 2.73
N SER A 10 4.71 -6.47 1.92
CA SER A 10 3.98 -7.69 1.60
C SER A 10 4.51 -8.27 0.28
N LYS A 11 4.20 -9.55 0.05
CA LYS A 11 4.56 -10.19 -1.22
C LYS A 11 3.72 -9.69 -2.39
N GLU A 12 2.63 -8.97 -2.10
CA GLU A 12 1.81 -8.31 -3.10
C GLU A 12 2.29 -6.89 -3.39
N HIS A 13 3.47 -6.52 -2.87
CA HIS A 13 4.13 -5.23 -3.16
C HIS A 13 3.43 -4.02 -2.51
N GLU A 14 2.84 -4.23 -1.33
CA GLU A 14 2.40 -3.11 -0.50
C GLU A 14 3.39 -2.90 0.64
N TRP A 15 3.48 -1.66 1.11
CA TRP A 15 4.32 -1.35 2.26
C TRP A 15 3.44 -0.94 3.45
N LEU A 16 3.97 -1.18 4.64
CA LEU A 16 3.30 -0.84 5.90
C LEU A 16 4.27 -0.06 6.77
N SER A 17 3.86 1.13 7.20
CA SER A 17 4.70 1.94 8.08
C SER A 17 4.68 1.39 9.50
N PRO A 18 5.65 1.80 10.35
CA PRO A 18 5.54 1.50 11.79
C PRO A 18 4.24 2.08 12.33
N ALA A 19 3.59 1.33 13.23
CA ALA A 19 2.34 1.79 13.81
C ALA A 19 2.63 2.88 14.85
N GLU A 20 1.80 3.94 14.83
CA GLU A 20 1.81 4.98 15.86
C GLU A 20 0.42 5.00 16.47
N ASP A 21 0.35 4.78 17.78
CA ASP A 21 -0.94 4.65 18.48
C ASP A 21 -1.85 3.60 17.84
N GLY A 22 -1.23 2.53 17.35
CA GLY A 22 -1.96 1.42 16.73
C GLY A 22 -2.38 1.66 15.29
N VAL A 23 -2.02 2.80 14.70
CA VAL A 23 -2.39 3.15 13.32
C VAL A 23 -1.15 3.16 12.43
N ALA A 24 -1.22 2.45 11.32
CA ALA A 24 -0.14 2.40 10.33
C ALA A 24 -0.64 2.89 8.99
N THR A 25 0.29 3.32 8.13
CA THR A 25 -0.02 3.80 6.78
C THR A 25 0.35 2.71 5.78
N VAL A 26 -0.49 2.54 4.76
CA VAL A 26 -0.30 1.54 3.70
C VAL A 26 -0.18 2.23 2.35
N GLY A 27 0.74 1.72 1.53
CA GLY A 27 0.86 2.17 0.15
C GLY A 27 1.43 1.05 -0.70
N ILE A 28 1.70 1.32 -1.97
CA ILE A 28 2.38 0.33 -2.83
C ILE A 28 3.82 0.77 -3.05
N THR A 29 4.67 -0.21 -3.35
CA THR A 29 6.10 0.05 -3.55
C THR A 29 6.35 0.69 -4.92
N GLU A 30 7.53 1.26 -5.09
CA GLU A 30 7.97 1.80 -6.38
C GLU A 30 7.97 0.70 -7.44
N HIS A 31 8.36 -0.52 -7.04
CA HIS A 31 8.34 -1.68 -7.93
C HIS A 31 6.93 -1.92 -8.49
N ALA A 32 5.93 -1.91 -7.61
CA ALA A 32 4.54 -2.10 -8.01
C ALA A 32 4.05 -0.94 -8.89
N ALA A 33 4.37 0.29 -8.52
CA ALA A 33 3.96 1.46 -9.29
C ALA A 33 4.54 1.42 -10.69
N ASN A 34 5.81 1.03 -10.82
CA ASN A 34 6.45 0.91 -12.14
C ASN A 34 5.84 -0.20 -12.97
N ALA A 35 5.47 -1.31 -12.33
CA ALA A 35 4.85 -2.44 -13.03
C ALA A 35 3.45 -2.10 -13.53
N LEU A 36 2.71 -1.29 -12.77
CA LEU A 36 1.36 -0.87 -13.16
C LEU A 36 1.37 0.10 -14.36
N GLY A 37 2.38 0.98 -14.40
CA GLY A 37 2.37 2.10 -15.32
C GLY A 37 1.56 3.26 -14.72
N ASP A 38 1.15 4.21 -15.55
CA ASP A 38 0.47 5.42 -15.08
C ASP A 38 -0.88 5.09 -14.45
N VAL A 39 -1.01 5.32 -13.15
CA VAL A 39 -2.26 5.09 -12.42
C VAL A 39 -3.22 6.24 -12.73
N VAL A 40 -4.42 5.89 -13.19
CA VAL A 40 -5.43 6.87 -13.60
C VAL A 40 -6.67 6.86 -12.70
N TYR A 41 -6.82 5.83 -11.87
CA TYR A 41 -7.94 5.74 -10.95
C TYR A 41 -7.55 4.90 -9.75
N ALA A 42 -7.97 5.32 -8.57
CA ALA A 42 -7.73 4.59 -7.32
C ALA A 42 -9.05 4.40 -6.60
N ASP A 43 -9.41 3.13 -6.35
CA ASP A 43 -10.58 2.78 -5.55
C ASP A 43 -10.04 2.29 -4.21
N LEU A 44 -10.09 3.16 -3.21
CA LEU A 44 -9.50 2.91 -1.89
C LEU A 44 -10.58 2.52 -0.89
N PRO A 45 -10.23 1.73 0.14
CA PRO A 45 -11.20 1.41 1.20
C PRO A 45 -11.55 2.68 1.97
N GLU A 46 -12.82 2.81 2.33
CA GLU A 46 -13.30 4.00 3.05
C GLU A 46 -13.01 3.89 4.54
N ALA A 47 -12.92 5.05 5.20
CA ALA A 47 -12.80 5.09 6.66
C ALA A 47 -13.96 4.31 7.29
N GLY A 48 -13.64 3.45 8.24
CA GLY A 48 -14.61 2.57 8.87
C GLY A 48 -14.70 1.19 8.25
N ALA A 49 -14.10 0.97 7.08
CA ALA A 49 -14.11 -0.33 6.43
C ALA A 49 -13.15 -1.29 7.16
N ALA A 50 -13.54 -2.56 7.24
CA ALA A 50 -12.66 -3.59 7.79
C ALA A 50 -11.82 -4.17 6.65
N VAL A 51 -10.53 -4.40 6.90
CA VAL A 51 -9.64 -5.03 5.94
C VAL A 51 -8.99 -6.25 6.60
N THR A 52 -8.70 -7.25 5.78
CA THR A 52 -8.09 -8.49 6.25
C THR A 52 -6.79 -8.74 5.49
N ALA A 53 -5.73 -9.10 6.21
CA ALA A 53 -4.44 -9.36 5.60
C ALA A 53 -4.55 -10.38 4.47
N GLY A 54 -4.02 -10.04 3.30
CA GLY A 54 -4.03 -10.90 2.13
C GLY A 54 -5.31 -10.87 1.31
N GLU A 55 -6.33 -10.10 1.73
CA GLU A 55 -7.58 -9.99 0.98
C GLU A 55 -7.65 -8.66 0.24
N THR A 56 -8.39 -8.67 -0.86
CA THR A 56 -8.58 -7.48 -1.68
C THR A 56 -9.34 -6.42 -0.89
N CYS A 57 -8.84 -5.20 -0.89
CA CYS A 57 -9.50 -4.10 -0.21
C CYS A 57 -9.76 -2.90 -1.15
N GLY A 58 -9.34 -2.99 -2.40
CA GLY A 58 -9.56 -1.92 -3.37
C GLY A 58 -8.95 -2.28 -4.70
N GLU A 59 -8.81 -1.28 -5.56
CA GLU A 59 -8.24 -1.48 -6.91
C GLU A 59 -7.46 -0.25 -7.33
N LEU A 60 -6.43 -0.46 -8.16
CA LEU A 60 -5.72 0.61 -8.82
C LEU A 60 -5.81 0.36 -10.32
N GLU A 61 -6.32 1.34 -11.05
CA GLU A 61 -6.45 1.24 -12.49
C GLU A 61 -5.39 2.08 -13.18
N SER A 62 -4.68 1.47 -14.12
CA SER A 62 -3.65 2.17 -14.89
C SER A 62 -4.03 2.19 -16.37
N THR A 63 -3.22 2.88 -17.16
CA THR A 63 -3.42 2.90 -18.61
C THR A 63 -3.25 1.52 -19.26
N LYS A 64 -2.63 0.58 -18.55
CA LYS A 64 -2.35 -0.77 -19.06
C LYS A 64 -3.29 -1.84 -18.51
N SER A 65 -3.71 -1.71 -17.26
CA SER A 65 -4.46 -2.79 -16.62
C SER A 65 -5.12 -2.31 -15.32
N VAL A 66 -5.94 -3.19 -14.75
CA VAL A 66 -6.52 -2.99 -13.42
C VAL A 66 -5.86 -3.99 -12.49
N SER A 67 -5.43 -3.54 -11.33
CA SER A 67 -4.77 -4.38 -10.33
C SER A 67 -5.54 -4.33 -9.02
N ASP A 68 -5.76 -5.49 -8.41
CA ASP A 68 -6.36 -5.55 -7.08
C ASP A 68 -5.38 -4.99 -6.05
N LEU A 69 -5.92 -4.28 -5.07
CA LEU A 69 -5.14 -3.78 -3.95
C LEU A 69 -5.43 -4.68 -2.76
N TYR A 70 -4.38 -5.31 -2.22
CA TYR A 70 -4.50 -6.21 -1.07
C TYR A 70 -4.05 -5.49 0.19
N SER A 71 -4.70 -5.78 1.31
CA SER A 71 -4.26 -5.22 2.58
C SER A 71 -3.12 -6.08 3.14
N PRO A 72 -2.02 -5.47 3.60
CA PRO A 72 -0.94 -6.23 4.24
C PRO A 72 -1.23 -6.54 5.70
N VAL A 73 -2.37 -6.09 6.24
CA VAL A 73 -2.65 -6.17 7.66
C VAL A 73 -4.16 -6.27 7.89
N THR A 74 -4.56 -6.85 9.03
CA THR A 74 -5.95 -6.92 9.45
C THR A 74 -6.26 -5.78 10.40
N GLY A 75 -7.33 -5.05 10.13
CA GLY A 75 -7.73 -3.93 10.98
C GLY A 75 -8.87 -3.14 10.38
N GLU A 76 -9.02 -1.91 10.87
CA GLU A 76 -10.07 -1.00 10.43
C GLU A 76 -9.45 0.23 9.80
N VAL A 77 -9.91 0.60 8.62
CA VAL A 77 -9.43 1.79 7.91
C VAL A 77 -9.90 3.03 8.67
N VAL A 78 -8.98 3.91 9.00
CA VAL A 78 -9.29 5.15 9.70
C VAL A 78 -9.26 6.37 8.77
N GLU A 79 -8.55 6.25 7.65
CA GLU A 79 -8.45 7.35 6.69
C GLU A 79 -8.05 6.83 5.32
N SER A 80 -8.66 7.33 4.25
CA SER A 80 -8.18 7.11 2.88
C SER A 80 -7.52 8.38 2.39
N ASN A 81 -6.54 8.25 1.50
CA ASN A 81 -5.82 9.41 0.97
C ASN A 81 -6.62 10.06 -0.16
N GLN A 82 -7.35 11.11 0.16
CA GLN A 82 -8.16 11.83 -0.81
C GLN A 82 -7.30 12.45 -1.92
N ASP A 83 -6.05 12.82 -1.60
CA ASP A 83 -5.15 13.38 -2.61
C ASP A 83 -4.87 12.41 -3.74
N VAL A 84 -4.78 11.11 -3.43
CA VAL A 84 -4.58 10.06 -4.44
C VAL A 84 -5.86 9.86 -5.26
N VAL A 85 -7.03 9.95 -4.62
CA VAL A 85 -8.31 9.85 -5.33
C VAL A 85 -8.44 11.00 -6.33
N ASP A 86 -8.04 12.20 -5.92
CA ASP A 86 -8.10 13.39 -6.78
C ASP A 86 -6.99 13.40 -7.83
N ASP A 87 -5.82 12.84 -7.49
CA ASP A 87 -4.67 12.81 -8.40
C ASP A 87 -3.97 11.45 -8.28
N PRO A 88 -4.48 10.42 -8.97
CA PRO A 88 -3.90 9.07 -8.90
C PRO A 88 -2.43 8.99 -9.31
N SER A 89 -1.92 9.95 -10.05
CA SER A 89 -0.52 9.95 -10.47
C SER A 89 0.45 10.07 -9.30
N LEU A 90 -0.04 10.50 -8.12
CA LEU A 90 0.79 10.52 -6.91
C LEU A 90 1.33 9.14 -6.55
N VAL A 91 0.58 8.08 -6.87
CA VAL A 91 1.03 6.71 -6.63
C VAL A 91 2.31 6.42 -7.41
N ASN A 92 2.43 7.00 -8.61
CA ASN A 92 3.63 6.81 -9.43
C ASN A 92 4.77 7.73 -9.02
N SER A 93 4.46 8.99 -8.72
CA SER A 93 5.49 10.00 -8.46
C SER A 93 6.04 9.96 -7.04
N ALA A 94 5.24 9.53 -6.06
CA ALA A 94 5.65 9.53 -4.66
C ALA A 94 5.04 8.35 -3.90
N PRO A 95 5.34 7.08 -4.32
CA PRO A 95 4.70 5.90 -3.73
C PRO A 95 4.98 5.73 -2.24
N PHE A 96 6.11 6.20 -1.74
CA PHE A 96 6.47 6.09 -0.33
C PHE A 96 6.14 7.35 0.48
N GLU A 97 5.60 8.38 -0.17
CA GLU A 97 5.33 9.66 0.49
C GLU A 97 3.89 10.09 0.23
N GLY A 98 3.68 11.14 -0.58
CA GLY A 98 2.35 11.67 -0.83
C GLY A 98 1.38 10.71 -1.50
N GLY A 99 1.88 9.63 -2.09
CA GLY A 99 1.07 8.60 -2.74
C GLY A 99 0.61 7.46 -1.82
N TRP A 100 0.68 7.63 -0.50
CA TRP A 100 0.14 6.62 0.41
C TRP A 100 -1.36 6.41 0.13
N LEU A 101 -1.87 5.22 0.42
CA LEU A 101 -3.23 4.86 0.03
C LEU A 101 -4.24 5.00 1.17
N PHE A 102 -3.99 4.35 2.29
CA PHE A 102 -4.91 4.45 3.43
C PHE A 102 -4.18 4.20 4.74
N LYS A 103 -4.82 4.61 5.84
CA LYS A 103 -4.32 4.35 7.18
C LYS A 103 -5.25 3.37 7.87
N VAL A 104 -4.68 2.45 8.62
CA VAL A 104 -5.44 1.35 9.24
C VAL A 104 -5.08 1.24 10.72
N ARG A 105 -6.13 1.08 11.55
CA ARG A 105 -5.94 0.74 12.95
C ARG A 105 -5.79 -0.78 13.00
N ILE A 106 -4.61 -1.24 13.39
CA ILE A 106 -4.27 -2.66 13.37
C ILE A 106 -4.99 -3.37 14.51
N THR A 107 -5.74 -4.42 14.21
CA THR A 107 -6.42 -5.23 15.21
C THR A 107 -5.73 -6.57 15.44
N GLU A 108 -4.90 -7.00 14.49
CA GLU A 108 -4.09 -8.22 14.63
C GLU A 108 -2.67 -7.90 14.16
N GLU A 109 -1.68 -8.42 14.86
CA GLU A 109 -0.29 -8.21 14.47
C GLU A 109 -0.05 -8.77 13.07
N PRO A 110 0.55 -7.99 12.17
CA PRO A 110 0.84 -8.48 10.83
C PRO A 110 1.86 -9.61 10.87
N LYS A 111 1.65 -10.60 10.02
CA LYS A 111 2.52 -11.77 9.91
C LYS A 111 3.02 -11.88 8.48
N ASP A 112 4.13 -12.56 8.31
CA ASP A 112 4.69 -12.86 6.98
C ASP A 112 5.06 -11.62 6.16
N LEU A 113 5.27 -10.49 6.84
CA LEU A 113 5.76 -9.31 6.16
C LEU A 113 7.28 -9.36 6.07
N LEU A 114 7.79 -8.76 5.01
CA LEU A 114 9.22 -8.75 4.71
C LEU A 114 9.85 -7.45 5.20
N SER A 115 11.12 -7.53 5.60
CA SER A 115 11.92 -6.33 5.83
C SER A 115 12.27 -5.72 4.46
N ALA A 116 12.85 -4.52 4.45
CA ALA A 116 13.28 -3.89 3.21
C ALA A 116 14.28 -4.77 2.47
N ASP A 117 15.24 -5.35 3.18
CA ASP A 117 16.25 -6.22 2.55
C ASP A 117 15.64 -7.49 1.99
N GLU A 118 14.72 -8.10 2.74
CA GLU A 118 14.02 -9.30 2.29
C GLU A 118 13.16 -9.02 1.07
N TYR A 119 12.47 -7.89 1.08
CA TYR A 119 11.63 -7.49 -0.05
C TYR A 119 12.47 -7.19 -1.28
N THR A 120 13.60 -6.52 -1.11
CA THR A 120 14.52 -6.23 -2.23
C THR A 120 14.98 -7.53 -2.89
N GLU A 121 15.33 -8.52 -2.08
CA GLU A 121 15.74 -9.83 -2.59
C GLU A 121 14.60 -10.54 -3.29
N PHE A 122 13.40 -10.48 -2.71
CA PHE A 122 12.22 -11.13 -3.24
C PHE A 122 11.78 -10.52 -4.58
N SER A 123 11.78 -9.20 -4.68
CA SER A 123 11.29 -8.49 -5.86
C SER A 123 12.34 -8.29 -6.94
N GLY A 124 13.60 -8.41 -6.59
CA GLY A 124 14.71 -8.14 -7.51
C GLY A 124 14.96 -6.66 -7.74
N SER A 125 14.41 -5.80 -6.87
CA SER A 125 14.55 -4.35 -7.05
C SER A 125 15.55 -3.70 -6.11
#